data_8cf7140ac6d5335ec721694aeeb6373f
#
_entry.id   8cf7140ac6d5335ec721694aeeb6373f
#
_cell.length_a   1.000
_cell.length_b   1.000
_cell.length_c   1.000
_cell.angle_alpha   90.00
_cell.angle_beta   90.00
_cell.angle_gamma   90.00
#
_symmetry.space_group_name_H-M   'P 1'
#
loop_
_entity.id
_entity.type
_entity.pdbx_description
1 polymer ?
#
loop_
_entity_poly.entity_id
_entity_poly.type
_entity_poly.pdbx_seq_one_letter_code
_entity_poly.pdbx_strand_id
1 'polypeptide(L)'
;MHDLWERSWRRDLPTSEADLEEVVAQLIGREHRNDRVVAVTDLAVRKEGRVVSAGQLRVDGATAAFESMNTDPAARGRGHGDAVLAAALDLAAEHGCDLVVLEADATDWPRHWYARRGFVAVGSTWEVYAEAGATSESSR
;
A
#
# COMPACT_ATOMS: atom_id res chain seq x y z
N MET A 1 -9.17 6.07 7.34
CA MET A 1 -8.27 5.58 6.29
C MET A 1 -8.56 4.17 5.85
N HIS A 2 -8.73 3.24 6.77
CA HIS A 2 -9.04 1.84 6.46
C HIS A 2 -10.23 1.66 5.51
N ASP A 3 -11.25 2.50 5.61
CA ASP A 3 -12.42 2.45 4.74
C ASP A 3 -12.13 2.72 3.25
N LEU A 4 -11.08 3.45 2.87
CA LEU A 4 -10.66 3.57 1.47
C LEU A 4 -10.03 2.26 0.97
N TRP A 5 -9.11 1.68 1.76
CA TRP A 5 -8.47 0.41 1.42
C TRP A 5 -9.46 -0.73 1.44
N GLU A 6 -10.34 -0.79 2.42
CA GLU A 6 -11.40 -1.78 2.49
C GLU A 6 -12.31 -1.74 1.26
N ARG A 7 -12.73 -0.54 0.81
CA ARG A 7 -13.50 -0.39 -0.43
C ARG A 7 -12.71 -0.84 -1.67
N SER A 8 -11.39 -0.59 -1.70
CA SER A 8 -10.52 -1.03 -2.78
C SER A 8 -10.41 -2.55 -2.79
N TRP A 9 -10.13 -3.16 -1.65
CA TRP A 9 -10.03 -4.62 -1.53
C TRP A 9 -11.34 -5.31 -1.91
N ARG A 10 -12.48 -4.81 -1.43
CA ARG A 10 -13.80 -5.35 -1.79
C ARG A 10 -14.09 -5.29 -3.29
N ARG A 11 -13.57 -4.28 -3.99
CA ARG A 11 -13.75 -4.13 -5.43
C ARG A 11 -12.79 -5.01 -6.24
N ASP A 12 -11.53 -5.10 -5.80
CA ASP A 12 -10.42 -5.56 -6.63
C ASP A 12 -9.99 -7.01 -6.32
N LEU A 13 -10.42 -7.59 -5.19
CA LEU A 13 -10.08 -8.96 -4.84
C LEU A 13 -10.93 -9.98 -5.62
N PRO A 14 -10.28 -10.92 -6.34
CA PRO A 14 -10.97 -11.96 -7.11
C PRO A 14 -11.37 -13.12 -6.18
N THR A 15 -12.27 -12.87 -5.23
CA THR A 15 -12.71 -13.89 -4.28
C THR A 15 -14.23 -13.97 -4.19
N SER A 16 -14.75 -15.07 -3.68
CA SER A 16 -16.18 -15.22 -3.48
C SER A 16 -16.68 -14.24 -2.41
N GLU A 17 -17.94 -13.83 -2.50
CA GLU A 17 -18.54 -12.92 -1.53
C GLU A 17 -18.52 -13.50 -0.10
N ALA A 18 -18.58 -14.83 0.03
CA ALA A 18 -18.52 -15.51 1.31
C ALA A 18 -17.15 -15.42 2.00
N ASP A 19 -16.06 -15.44 1.21
CA ASP A 19 -14.69 -15.40 1.73
C ASP A 19 -14.16 -13.96 1.85
N LEU A 20 -14.82 -13.01 1.19
CA LEU A 20 -14.36 -11.63 1.09
C LEU A 20 -14.27 -10.96 2.47
N GLU A 21 -15.24 -11.17 3.33
CA GLU A 21 -15.27 -10.58 4.69
C GLU A 21 -14.12 -11.09 5.54
N GLU A 22 -13.81 -12.39 5.47
CA GLU A 22 -12.68 -12.97 6.19
C GLU A 22 -11.35 -12.43 5.66
N VAL A 23 -11.17 -12.39 4.35
CA VAL A 23 -9.95 -11.85 3.72
C VAL A 23 -9.74 -10.39 4.08
N VAL A 24 -10.77 -9.56 4.02
CA VAL A 24 -10.69 -8.14 4.39
C VAL A 24 -10.33 -7.98 5.87
N ALA A 25 -10.93 -8.77 6.77
CA ALA A 25 -10.61 -8.76 8.19
C ALA A 25 -9.15 -9.17 8.46
N GLN A 26 -8.62 -10.15 7.72
CA GLN A 26 -7.21 -10.55 7.80
C GLN A 26 -6.26 -9.46 7.31
N LEU A 27 -6.59 -8.75 6.23
CA LEU A 27 -5.80 -7.64 5.72
C LEU A 27 -5.75 -6.48 6.72
N ILE A 28 -6.88 -6.10 7.30
CA ILE A 28 -6.94 -5.08 8.37
C ILE A 28 -6.09 -5.52 9.58
N GLY A 29 -6.23 -6.78 10.01
CA GLY A 29 -5.46 -7.33 11.12
C GLY A 29 -3.95 -7.35 10.85
N ARG A 30 -3.52 -7.54 9.60
CA ARG A 30 -2.12 -7.46 9.19
C ARG A 30 -1.57 -6.05 9.37
N GLU A 31 -2.30 -5.04 8.92
CA GLU A 31 -1.89 -3.64 9.06
C GLU A 31 -1.65 -3.28 10.54
N HIS A 32 -2.57 -3.64 11.43
CA HIS A 32 -2.41 -3.39 12.86
C HIS A 32 -1.21 -4.13 13.51
N ARG A 33 -0.78 -5.26 12.94
CA ARG A 33 0.44 -5.95 13.42
C ARG A 33 1.70 -5.22 12.97
N ASN A 34 1.72 -4.70 11.75
CA ASN A 34 2.85 -3.95 11.21
C ASN A 34 3.12 -2.67 12.02
N ASP A 35 2.07 -1.98 12.48
CA ASP A 35 2.16 -0.76 13.30
C ASP A 35 2.93 -0.94 14.62
N ARG A 36 3.18 -2.17 15.03
CA ARG A 36 3.92 -2.48 16.26
C ARG A 36 5.43 -2.62 16.06
N VAL A 37 5.89 -2.70 14.84
CA VAL A 37 7.28 -3.05 14.50
C VAL A 37 8.07 -1.84 14.02
N VAL A 38 7.41 -0.93 13.32
CA VAL A 38 8.00 0.29 12.76
C VAL A 38 7.09 1.49 13.02
N ALA A 39 7.64 2.69 12.94
CA ALA A 39 6.83 3.91 13.00
C ALA A 39 6.02 4.05 11.72
N VAL A 40 4.70 3.95 11.82
CA VAL A 40 3.76 4.06 10.70
C VAL A 40 2.96 5.35 10.81
N THR A 41 2.92 6.11 9.72
CA THR A 41 2.07 7.30 9.60
C THR A 41 1.18 7.16 8.39
N ASP A 42 -0.10 7.25 8.64
CA ASP A 42 -1.13 7.28 7.60
C ASP A 42 -1.32 8.70 7.08
N LEU A 43 -1.30 8.85 5.78
CA LEU A 43 -1.50 10.11 5.07
C LEU A 43 -2.76 10.02 4.21
N ALA A 44 -3.60 11.06 4.24
CA ALA A 44 -4.84 11.02 3.48
C ALA A 44 -5.30 12.40 2.99
N VAL A 45 -5.90 12.42 1.81
CA VAL A 45 -6.71 13.54 1.32
C VAL A 45 -8.19 13.24 1.59
N ARG A 46 -8.88 14.19 2.21
CA ARG A 46 -10.33 14.12 2.44
C ARG A 46 -11.07 15.11 1.55
N LYS A 47 -12.20 14.68 1.01
CA LYS A 47 -13.18 15.52 0.34
C LYS A 47 -14.56 15.23 0.92
N GLU A 48 -15.27 16.27 1.34
CA GLU A 48 -16.62 16.15 1.91
C GLU A 48 -16.70 15.09 3.02
N GLY A 49 -15.70 15.08 3.92
CA GLY A 49 -15.61 14.13 5.04
C GLY A 49 -15.14 12.71 4.68
N ARG A 50 -15.01 12.37 3.38
CA ARG A 50 -14.60 11.05 2.91
C ARG A 50 -13.13 11.05 2.49
N VAL A 51 -12.39 10.00 2.82
CA VAL A 51 -11.04 9.77 2.31
C VAL A 51 -11.12 9.37 0.84
N VAL A 52 -10.44 10.14 -0.02
CA VAL A 52 -10.41 9.92 -1.47
C VAL A 52 -9.05 9.48 -1.98
N SER A 53 -7.99 9.74 -1.23
CA SER A 53 -6.63 9.26 -1.53
C SER A 53 -5.89 9.04 -0.22
N ALA A 54 -5.07 8.00 -0.14
CA ALA A 54 -4.30 7.67 1.05
C ALA A 54 -3.04 6.89 0.69
N GLY A 55 -2.07 6.91 1.63
CA GLY A 55 -0.86 6.11 1.59
C GLY A 55 -0.27 6.02 2.98
N GLN A 56 0.69 5.13 3.17
CA GLN A 56 1.41 4.95 4.43
C GLN A 56 2.88 5.31 4.25
N LEU A 57 3.44 5.98 5.24
CA LEU A 57 4.87 6.12 5.40
C LEU A 57 5.31 5.28 6.61
N ARG A 58 6.25 4.39 6.38
CA ARG A 58 6.92 3.58 7.41
C ARG A 58 8.36 4.04 7.55
N VAL A 59 8.77 4.38 8.77
CA VAL A 59 10.11 4.90 9.05
C VAL A 59 10.88 3.92 9.91
N ASP A 60 12.07 3.56 9.45
CA ASP A 60 13.05 2.75 10.20
C ASP A 60 14.44 3.37 10.02
N GLY A 61 14.93 4.01 11.09
CA GLY A 61 16.20 4.75 11.06
C GLY A 61 16.19 5.86 10.01
N ALA A 62 17.16 5.86 9.12
CA ALA A 62 17.33 6.85 8.04
C ALA A 62 16.60 6.48 6.73
N THR A 63 15.81 5.40 6.73
CA THR A 63 15.07 4.94 5.56
C THR A 63 13.58 4.97 5.83
N ALA A 64 12.82 5.41 4.85
CA ALA A 64 11.37 5.32 4.86
C ALA A 64 10.86 4.46 3.69
N ALA A 65 9.80 3.70 3.93
CA ALA A 65 9.04 3.00 2.89
C ALA A 65 7.67 3.68 2.70
N PHE A 66 7.35 4.01 1.46
CA PHE A 66 6.03 4.54 1.11
C PHE A 66 5.19 3.43 0.49
N GLU A 67 4.07 3.11 1.12
CA GLU A 67 3.28 1.92 0.80
C GLU A 67 1.78 2.22 0.74
N SER A 68 1.02 1.25 0.25
CA SER A 68 -0.45 1.23 0.28
C SER A 68 -1.10 2.46 -0.36
N MET A 69 -0.43 3.06 -1.36
CA MET A 69 -0.95 4.21 -2.08
C MET A 69 -2.19 3.83 -2.88
N ASN A 70 -3.29 4.53 -2.62
CA ASN A 70 -4.54 4.34 -3.34
C ASN A 70 -5.29 5.65 -3.50
N THR A 71 -5.94 5.82 -4.65
CA THR A 71 -6.87 6.93 -4.91
C THR A 71 -8.18 6.35 -5.44
N ASP A 72 -9.29 6.74 -4.81
CA ASP A 72 -10.62 6.36 -5.27
C ASP A 72 -10.76 6.65 -6.77
N PRO A 73 -11.19 5.68 -7.60
CA PRO A 73 -11.29 5.85 -9.05
C PRO A 73 -12.04 7.12 -9.47
N ALA A 74 -13.12 7.47 -8.76
CA ALA A 74 -13.91 8.66 -9.03
C ALA A 74 -13.17 9.99 -8.72
N ALA A 75 -12.09 9.92 -7.95
CA ALA A 75 -11.29 11.08 -7.54
C ALA A 75 -9.92 11.18 -8.25
N ARG A 76 -9.62 10.26 -9.16
CA ARG A 76 -8.36 10.26 -9.93
C ARG A 76 -8.24 11.44 -10.87
N GLY A 77 -7.00 11.74 -11.29
CA GLY A 77 -6.71 12.83 -12.22
C GLY A 77 -6.86 14.24 -11.64
N ARG A 78 -6.92 14.39 -10.32
CA ARG A 78 -7.13 15.66 -9.61
C ARG A 78 -5.97 16.05 -8.70
N GLY A 79 -4.83 15.38 -8.79
CA GLY A 79 -3.63 15.66 -7.98
C GLY A 79 -3.67 15.15 -6.55
N HIS A 80 -4.67 14.36 -6.15
CA HIS A 80 -4.76 13.85 -4.77
C HIS A 80 -3.62 12.88 -4.43
N GLY A 81 -3.23 12.02 -5.37
CA GLY A 81 -2.08 11.15 -5.22
C GLY A 81 -0.77 11.91 -5.07
N ASP A 82 -0.59 12.98 -5.83
CA ASP A 82 0.57 13.87 -5.72
C ASP A 82 0.64 14.53 -4.36
N ALA A 83 -0.49 14.98 -3.82
CA ALA A 83 -0.55 15.59 -2.49
C ALA A 83 -0.16 14.60 -1.38
N VAL A 84 -0.63 13.35 -1.46
CA VAL A 84 -0.26 12.29 -0.50
C VAL A 84 1.24 11.98 -0.59
N LEU A 85 1.77 11.80 -1.79
CA LEU A 85 3.19 11.50 -1.99
C LEU A 85 4.08 12.65 -1.51
N ALA A 86 3.73 13.90 -1.84
CA ALA A 86 4.49 15.07 -1.40
C ALA A 86 4.53 15.15 0.13
N ALA A 87 3.40 14.98 0.80
CA ALA A 87 3.34 14.95 2.26
C ALA A 87 4.17 13.81 2.88
N ALA A 88 4.21 12.64 2.21
CA ALA A 88 5.04 11.53 2.65
C ALA A 88 6.54 11.84 2.53
N LEU A 89 6.97 12.46 1.45
CA LEU A 89 8.36 12.86 1.24
C LEU A 89 8.81 13.95 2.22
N ASP A 90 7.96 14.94 2.48
CA ASP A 90 8.21 15.98 3.46
C ASP A 90 8.35 15.38 4.87
N LEU A 91 7.45 14.48 5.25
CA LEU A 91 7.49 13.81 6.53
C LEU A 91 8.73 12.91 6.68
N ALA A 92 9.13 12.19 5.63
CA ALA A 92 10.36 11.41 5.64
C ALA A 92 11.58 12.30 5.87
N ALA A 93 11.66 13.46 5.22
CA ALA A 93 12.72 14.44 5.42
C ALA A 93 12.72 15.01 6.85
N GLU A 94 11.56 15.32 7.42
CA GLU A 94 11.42 15.76 8.81
C GLU A 94 11.91 14.72 9.81
N HIS A 95 11.74 13.43 9.51
CA HIS A 95 12.28 12.31 10.30
C HIS A 95 13.78 12.06 10.08
N GLY A 96 14.43 12.82 9.20
CA GLY A 96 15.85 12.67 8.89
C GLY A 96 16.15 11.50 7.97
N CYS A 97 15.15 10.99 7.23
CA CYS A 97 15.38 9.96 6.24
C CYS A 97 16.09 10.54 5.01
N ASP A 98 17.14 9.87 4.57
CA ASP A 98 17.90 10.21 3.36
C ASP A 98 17.53 9.29 2.17
N LEU A 99 16.73 8.26 2.42
CA LEU A 99 16.24 7.32 1.42
C LEU A 99 14.74 7.04 1.61
N VAL A 100 13.97 7.16 0.54
CA VAL A 100 12.59 6.70 0.47
C VAL A 100 12.49 5.62 -0.58
N VAL A 101 12.00 4.46 -0.19
CA VAL A 101 11.78 3.30 -1.07
C VAL A 101 10.30 3.03 -1.23
N LEU A 102 9.92 2.43 -2.35
CA LEU A 102 8.59 1.91 -2.58
C LEU A 102 8.64 0.72 -3.53
N GLU A 103 7.59 -0.06 -3.53
CA GLU A 103 7.35 -1.12 -4.51
C GLU A 103 6.20 -0.74 -5.43
N ALA A 104 6.34 -1.04 -6.70
CA ALA A 104 5.28 -0.88 -7.70
C ALA A 104 5.28 -2.08 -8.62
N ASP A 105 4.09 -2.51 -9.04
CA ASP A 105 3.96 -3.61 -9.98
C ASP A 105 4.77 -3.35 -11.25
N ALA A 106 5.60 -4.33 -11.64
CA ALA A 106 6.51 -4.22 -12.77
C ALA A 106 5.77 -4.11 -14.12
N THR A 107 4.54 -4.54 -14.17
CA THR A 107 3.71 -4.59 -15.40
C THR A 107 2.63 -3.52 -15.45
N ASP A 108 2.40 -2.81 -14.34
CA ASP A 108 1.32 -1.83 -14.23
C ASP A 108 1.81 -0.37 -14.31
N TRP A 109 0.89 0.54 -14.56
CA TRP A 109 1.12 1.98 -14.75
C TRP A 109 1.75 2.71 -13.54
N PRO A 110 1.57 2.30 -12.26
CA PRO A 110 2.11 3.03 -11.12
C PRO A 110 3.63 3.23 -11.19
N ARG A 111 4.39 2.26 -11.70
CA ARG A 111 5.84 2.40 -11.88
C ARG A 111 6.22 3.62 -12.72
N HIS A 112 5.45 3.91 -13.77
CA HIS A 112 5.68 5.07 -14.64
C HIS A 112 5.28 6.38 -13.95
N TRP A 113 4.23 6.34 -13.11
CA TRP A 113 3.80 7.47 -12.33
C TRP A 113 4.87 7.90 -11.33
N TYR A 114 5.49 6.94 -10.62
CA TYR A 114 6.61 7.20 -9.70
C TYR A 114 7.87 7.64 -10.43
N ALA A 115 8.21 7.04 -11.56
CA ALA A 115 9.39 7.42 -12.36
C ALA A 115 9.31 8.89 -12.81
N ARG A 116 8.14 9.38 -13.20
CA ARG A 116 7.94 10.80 -13.54
C ARG A 116 8.12 11.75 -12.34
N ARG A 117 8.15 11.24 -11.13
CA ARG A 117 8.34 11.97 -9.87
C ARG A 117 9.73 11.80 -9.28
N GLY A 118 10.65 11.26 -10.06
CA GLY A 118 12.07 11.16 -9.72
C GLY A 118 12.48 9.85 -9.05
N PHE A 119 11.58 8.88 -8.90
CA PHE A 119 11.94 7.56 -8.41
C PHE A 119 12.68 6.77 -9.49
N VAL A 120 13.73 6.07 -9.09
CA VAL A 120 14.57 5.25 -9.97
C VAL A 120 14.43 3.80 -9.55
N ALA A 121 14.19 2.90 -10.52
CA ALA A 121 14.16 1.46 -10.27
C ALA A 121 15.55 0.96 -9.90
N VAL A 122 15.68 0.33 -8.74
CA VAL A 122 16.94 -0.18 -8.20
C VAL A 122 16.99 -1.71 -8.19
N GLY A 123 15.87 -2.38 -8.43
CA GLY A 123 15.77 -3.84 -8.44
C GLY A 123 14.33 -4.32 -8.58
N SER A 124 14.15 -5.61 -8.42
CA SER A 124 12.85 -6.28 -8.43
C SER A 124 12.74 -7.21 -7.24
N THR A 125 11.53 -7.33 -6.71
CA THR A 125 11.13 -8.30 -5.68
C THR A 125 10.15 -9.30 -6.27
N TRP A 126 10.03 -10.45 -5.62
CA TRP A 126 9.12 -11.51 -6.01
C TRP A 126 8.29 -11.91 -4.80
N GLU A 127 6.99 -11.89 -4.95
CA GLU A 127 6.10 -12.46 -3.93
C GLU A 127 5.96 -13.97 -4.17
N VAL A 128 6.16 -14.73 -3.09
CA VAL A 128 6.04 -16.20 -3.11
C VAL A 128 4.93 -16.59 -2.17
N TYR A 129 3.97 -17.34 -2.68
CA TYR A 129 2.84 -17.84 -1.92
C TYR A 129 2.96 -19.35 -1.73
N ALA A 130 2.66 -19.83 -0.51
CA ALA A 130 2.45 -21.23 -0.23
C ALA A 130 0.99 -21.45 0.15
N GLU A 131 0.33 -22.40 -0.53
CA GLU A 131 -1.02 -22.80 -0.12
C GLU A 131 -0.95 -23.63 1.17
N ALA A 132 -1.66 -23.18 2.22
CA ALA A 132 -1.81 -23.95 3.43
C ALA A 132 -2.76 -25.14 3.14
N GLY A 133 -2.22 -26.38 3.14
CA GLY A 133 -3.03 -27.57 3.03
C GLY A 133 -2.77 -28.49 1.84
N ALA A 134 -1.74 -28.29 1.05
CA ALA A 134 -1.23 -29.34 0.17
C ALA A 134 -0.58 -30.44 1.02
N THR A 135 -1.39 -31.25 1.70
CA THR A 135 -0.96 -32.56 2.18
C THR A 135 -0.61 -33.37 0.94
N SER A 136 0.68 -33.60 0.72
CA SER A 136 1.11 -34.63 -0.22
C SER A 136 0.56 -35.95 0.26
N GLU A 137 -0.54 -36.39 -0.32
CA GLU A 137 -0.84 -37.84 -0.30
C GLU A 137 0.29 -38.50 -1.07
N SER A 138 1.30 -38.91 -0.31
CA SER A 138 2.28 -39.87 -0.78
C SER A 138 1.54 -41.16 -1.06
N SER A 139 1.11 -41.33 -2.28
CA SER A 139 0.66 -42.63 -2.77
C SER A 139 1.87 -43.57 -2.73
N ARG A 140 1.77 -44.59 -1.87
CA ARG A 140 2.68 -45.72 -1.88
C ARG A 140 2.40 -46.60 -3.08
#